data_463c36c7ffdfc2e5da51c70ebb2fad8c
#
_entry.id   463c36c7ffdfc2e5da51c70ebb2fad8c
#
_cell.length_a   1.000
_cell.length_b   1.000
_cell.length_c   1.000
_cell.angle_alpha   90.00
_cell.angle_beta   90.00
_cell.angle_gamma   90.00
#
_symmetry.space_group_name_H-M   'P 1'
#
loop_
_entity.id
_entity.type
_entity.pdbx_description
1 polymer ?
#
loop_
_entity_poly.entity_id
_entity_poly.type
_entity_poly.pdbx_seq_one_letter_code
_entity_poly.pdbx_strand_id
1 'polypeptide(L)'
;MQDEQATTVEQLITDLEAASSRKDVEALVALFAPDATIESYLVSRVFNRNEGVARGQTEIRELMLALMRRGTPWGGHEPPIIRGNTAAIEYRSASSDTEKFSVDIIEVRDGKIQSLRAYAGWRAVMTLREQRVGERVGESRQQKAESSELPRG
;
A
#
# COMPACT_ATOMS: atom_id res chain seq x y z
N MET A 1 -27.13 -12.51 -12.19
CA MET A 1 -26.27 -11.35 -12.55
C MET A 1 -25.54 -10.75 -11.36
N GLN A 2 -26.18 -10.50 -10.23
CA GLN A 2 -25.48 -9.98 -9.04
C GLN A 2 -24.49 -10.99 -8.42
N ASP A 3 -24.82 -12.27 -8.43
CA ASP A 3 -23.97 -13.32 -7.85
C ASP A 3 -22.69 -13.59 -8.68
N GLU A 4 -22.78 -13.50 -9.99
CA GLU A 4 -21.61 -13.69 -10.87
C GLU A 4 -20.59 -12.55 -10.74
N GLN A 5 -21.07 -11.31 -10.56
CA GLN A 5 -20.20 -10.14 -10.36
C GLN A 5 -19.55 -10.15 -8.96
N ALA A 6 -20.30 -10.57 -7.94
CA ALA A 6 -19.76 -10.75 -6.59
C ALA A 6 -18.68 -11.84 -6.56
N THR A 7 -18.90 -12.96 -7.22
CA THR A 7 -17.91 -14.04 -7.35
C THR A 7 -16.62 -13.55 -8.01
N THR A 8 -16.73 -12.70 -9.03
CA THR A 8 -15.56 -12.12 -9.70
C THR A 8 -14.74 -11.21 -8.78
N VAL A 9 -15.40 -10.40 -7.96
CA VAL A 9 -14.73 -9.54 -6.97
C VAL A 9 -14.03 -10.39 -5.90
N GLU A 10 -14.69 -11.39 -5.35
CA GLU A 10 -14.10 -12.34 -4.39
C GLU A 10 -12.89 -13.06 -4.97
N GLN A 11 -12.99 -13.52 -6.21
CA GLN A 11 -11.89 -14.21 -6.88
C GLN A 11 -10.68 -13.29 -7.07
N LEU A 12 -10.90 -12.03 -7.46
CA LEU A 12 -9.82 -11.04 -7.59
C LEU A 12 -9.12 -10.78 -6.26
N ILE A 13 -9.86 -10.70 -5.15
CA ILE A 13 -9.29 -10.55 -3.81
C ILE A 13 -8.44 -11.77 -3.45
N THR A 14 -8.93 -12.96 -3.70
CA THR A 14 -8.20 -14.21 -3.46
C THR A 14 -6.91 -14.26 -4.30
N ASP A 15 -6.98 -13.88 -5.56
CA ASP A 15 -5.82 -13.85 -6.46
C ASP A 15 -4.79 -12.79 -6.04
N LEU A 16 -5.27 -11.63 -5.57
CA LEU A 16 -4.42 -10.55 -5.05
C LEU A 16 -3.60 -11.03 -3.84
N GLU A 17 -4.23 -11.70 -2.91
CA GLU A 17 -3.56 -12.27 -1.74
C GLU A 17 -2.59 -13.39 -2.09
N ALA A 18 -2.99 -14.29 -2.97
CA ALA A 18 -2.16 -15.39 -3.42
C ALA A 18 -0.89 -14.88 -4.13
N ALA A 19 -1.03 -13.91 -5.03
CA ALA A 19 0.09 -13.29 -5.72
C ALA A 19 0.99 -12.51 -4.74
N SER A 20 0.41 -11.80 -3.79
CA SER A 20 1.14 -11.09 -2.73
C SER A 20 1.95 -12.06 -1.86
N SER A 21 1.37 -13.15 -1.43
CA SER A 21 2.05 -14.16 -0.60
C SER A 21 3.23 -14.80 -1.31
N ARG A 22 3.14 -15.00 -2.63
CA ARG A 22 4.24 -15.50 -3.46
C ARG A 22 5.25 -14.42 -3.85
N LYS A 23 4.97 -13.16 -3.55
CA LYS A 23 5.73 -11.98 -4.02
C LYS A 23 5.83 -11.92 -5.55
N ASP A 24 4.80 -12.35 -6.23
CA ASP A 24 4.70 -12.38 -7.68
C ASP A 24 4.14 -11.04 -8.19
N VAL A 25 5.04 -10.11 -8.44
CA VAL A 25 4.68 -8.73 -8.86
C VAL A 25 3.97 -8.74 -10.21
N GLU A 26 4.38 -9.56 -11.16
CA GLU A 26 3.73 -9.59 -12.48
C GLU A 26 2.29 -10.16 -12.39
N ALA A 27 2.07 -11.18 -11.56
CA ALA A 27 0.74 -11.67 -11.29
C ALA A 27 -0.15 -10.61 -10.60
N LEU A 28 0.42 -9.84 -9.67
CA LEU A 28 -0.28 -8.71 -9.04
C LEU A 28 -0.68 -7.65 -10.06
N VAL A 29 0.25 -7.19 -10.87
CA VAL A 29 0.00 -6.15 -11.88
C VAL A 29 -1.05 -6.59 -12.88
N ALA A 30 -1.06 -7.87 -13.26
CA ALA A 30 -2.02 -8.44 -14.20
C ALA A 30 -3.49 -8.38 -13.69
N LEU A 31 -3.71 -8.24 -12.38
CA LEU A 31 -5.05 -8.10 -11.80
C LEU A 31 -5.63 -6.68 -11.98
N PHE A 32 -4.79 -5.69 -12.27
CA PHE A 32 -5.18 -4.30 -12.45
C PHE A 32 -5.46 -3.97 -13.92
N ALA A 33 -6.44 -3.10 -14.13
CA ALA A 33 -6.70 -2.55 -15.46
C ALA A 33 -5.49 -1.72 -15.96
N PRO A 34 -5.30 -1.56 -17.29
CA PRO A 34 -4.18 -0.80 -17.84
C PRO A 34 -4.07 0.65 -17.32
N ASP A 35 -5.21 1.28 -17.03
CA ASP A 35 -5.36 2.64 -16.52
C ASP A 35 -5.77 2.70 -15.04
N ALA A 36 -5.58 1.59 -14.31
CA ALA A 36 -5.94 1.50 -12.91
C ALA A 36 -5.18 2.50 -12.04
N THR A 37 -5.76 2.80 -10.88
CA THR A 37 -5.15 3.67 -9.88
C THR A 37 -5.04 2.99 -8.54
N ILE A 38 -3.96 3.29 -7.82
CA ILE A 38 -3.83 2.98 -6.39
C ILE A 38 -3.62 4.28 -5.65
N GLU A 39 -4.49 4.58 -4.71
CA GLU A 39 -4.41 5.74 -3.84
C GLU A 39 -4.06 5.31 -2.41
N SER A 40 -2.93 5.79 -1.93
CA SER A 40 -2.45 5.51 -0.58
C SER A 40 -1.38 6.54 -0.19
N TYR A 41 -1.28 6.84 1.10
CA TYR A 41 -0.15 7.65 1.58
C TYR A 41 1.22 6.98 1.31
N LEU A 42 1.26 5.65 1.19
CA LEU A 42 2.48 4.92 0.84
C LEU A 42 3.00 5.29 -0.55
N VAL A 43 2.10 5.61 -1.48
CA VAL A 43 2.47 6.07 -2.83
C VAL A 43 3.30 7.35 -2.74
N SER A 44 2.86 8.33 -1.96
CA SER A 44 3.61 9.57 -1.78
C SER A 44 5.00 9.35 -1.18
N ARG A 45 5.15 8.36 -0.31
CA ARG A 45 6.45 8.00 0.28
C ARG A 45 7.36 7.24 -0.68
N VAL A 46 6.82 6.27 -1.40
CA VAL A 46 7.59 5.44 -2.34
C VAL A 46 8.14 6.30 -3.48
N PHE A 47 7.32 7.18 -4.03
CA PHE A 47 7.70 8.03 -5.16
C PHE A 47 8.26 9.40 -4.76
N ASN A 48 8.33 9.69 -3.46
CA ASN A 48 8.79 10.97 -2.92
C ASN A 48 8.08 12.17 -3.56
N ARG A 49 6.76 12.11 -3.62
CA ARG A 49 5.90 13.18 -4.18
C ARG A 49 4.69 13.44 -3.27
N ASN A 50 4.08 14.62 -3.40
CA ASN A 50 2.94 15.01 -2.57
C ASN A 50 1.66 14.26 -2.94
N GLU A 51 1.54 13.82 -4.18
CA GLU A 51 0.38 13.08 -4.65
C GLU A 51 0.47 11.60 -4.24
N GLY A 52 -0.57 11.11 -3.56
CA GLY A 52 -0.67 9.73 -3.09
C GLY A 52 -1.35 8.78 -4.08
N VAL A 53 -1.24 9.02 -5.39
CA VAL A 53 -1.88 8.21 -6.43
C VAL A 53 -0.86 7.66 -7.42
N ALA A 54 -0.81 6.35 -7.56
CA ALA A 54 -0.09 5.65 -8.63
C ALA A 54 -1.05 5.36 -9.79
N ARG A 55 -0.66 5.69 -11.00
CA ARG A 55 -1.49 5.54 -12.21
C ARG A 55 -0.85 4.62 -13.22
N GLY A 56 -1.63 3.67 -13.69
CA GLY A 56 -1.23 2.73 -14.72
C GLY A 56 -0.30 1.63 -14.24
N GLN A 57 -0.13 0.61 -15.06
CA GLN A 57 0.59 -0.61 -14.67
C GLN A 57 2.07 -0.38 -14.39
N THR A 58 2.71 0.59 -15.02
CA THR A 58 4.13 0.90 -14.77
C THR A 58 4.35 1.41 -13.34
N GLU A 59 3.59 2.43 -12.92
CA GLU A 59 3.69 2.94 -11.55
C GLU A 59 3.22 1.93 -10.50
N ILE A 60 2.16 1.17 -10.81
CA ILE A 60 1.68 0.10 -9.93
C ILE A 60 2.77 -0.97 -9.74
N ARG A 61 3.46 -1.37 -10.80
CA ARG A 61 4.59 -2.32 -10.71
C ARG A 61 5.71 -1.79 -9.82
N GLU A 62 6.13 -0.56 -10.00
CA GLU A 62 7.15 0.08 -9.16
C GLU A 62 6.73 0.14 -7.69
N LEU A 63 5.47 0.49 -7.42
CA LEU A 63 4.90 0.48 -6.08
C LEU A 63 4.93 -0.92 -5.47
N MET A 64 4.48 -1.95 -6.20
CA MET A 64 4.48 -3.33 -5.72
C MET A 64 5.89 -3.82 -5.41
N LEU A 65 6.87 -3.55 -6.26
CA LEU A 65 8.28 -3.90 -6.02
C LEU A 65 8.79 -3.25 -4.73
N ALA A 66 8.46 -1.99 -4.49
CA ALA A 66 8.87 -1.28 -3.28
C ALA A 66 8.20 -1.84 -2.01
N LEU A 67 6.91 -2.18 -2.09
CA LEU A 67 6.17 -2.77 -0.97
C LEU A 67 6.65 -4.18 -0.64
N MET A 68 6.94 -5.01 -1.66
CA MET A 68 7.43 -6.38 -1.47
C MET A 68 8.80 -6.46 -0.78
N ARG A 69 9.63 -5.43 -0.93
CA ARG A 69 10.90 -5.34 -0.19
C ARG A 69 10.69 -5.18 1.31
N ARG A 70 9.54 -4.67 1.72
CA ARG A 70 9.16 -4.43 3.13
C ARG A 70 8.33 -5.54 3.74
N GLY A 71 7.88 -6.51 2.94
CA GLY A 71 7.00 -7.61 3.32
C GLY A 71 5.90 -7.81 2.30
N THR A 72 4.86 -8.57 2.70
CA THR A 72 3.67 -8.79 1.86
C THR A 72 2.60 -7.75 2.22
N PRO A 73 2.15 -6.90 1.29
CA PRO A 73 1.23 -5.82 1.60
C PRO A 73 -0.18 -6.30 1.95
N TRP A 74 -0.61 -7.43 1.41
CA TRP A 74 -1.92 -8.00 1.65
C TRP A 74 -1.81 -9.35 2.35
N GLY A 75 -2.34 -9.43 3.54
CA GLY A 75 -2.41 -10.64 4.31
C GLY A 75 -3.11 -10.38 5.63
N GLY A 76 -3.83 -11.39 6.14
CA GLY A 76 -4.53 -11.31 7.43
C GLY A 76 -5.65 -10.27 7.43
N HIS A 77 -6.78 -10.57 6.80
CA HIS A 77 -7.94 -9.68 6.75
C HIS A 77 -9.20 -10.34 7.28
N GLU A 78 -10.18 -9.50 7.62
CA GLU A 78 -11.54 -9.92 7.85
C GLU A 78 -12.23 -10.27 6.52
N PRO A 79 -13.33 -11.04 6.51
CA PRO A 79 -14.08 -11.29 5.30
C PRO A 79 -14.47 -9.98 4.61
N PRO A 80 -14.30 -9.87 3.29
CA PRO A 80 -14.61 -8.65 2.57
C PRO A 80 -16.11 -8.34 2.60
N ILE A 81 -16.45 -7.06 2.67
CA ILE A 81 -17.81 -6.57 2.48
C ILE A 81 -17.95 -6.21 1.01
N ILE A 82 -18.80 -6.93 0.28
CA ILE A 82 -18.98 -6.76 -1.16
C ILE A 82 -20.35 -6.17 -1.46
N ARG A 83 -20.36 -5.12 -2.28
CA ARG A 83 -21.56 -4.51 -2.81
C ARG A 83 -21.40 -4.23 -4.30
N GLY A 84 -22.05 -5.02 -5.14
CA GLY A 84 -21.88 -4.92 -6.58
C GLY A 84 -20.43 -5.19 -7.01
N ASN A 85 -19.81 -4.23 -7.67
CA ASN A 85 -18.44 -4.28 -8.15
C ASN A 85 -17.41 -3.66 -7.17
N THR A 86 -17.83 -3.37 -5.94
CA THR A 86 -17.00 -2.73 -4.93
C THR A 86 -16.85 -3.63 -3.71
N ALA A 87 -15.63 -3.72 -3.19
CA ALA A 87 -15.34 -4.41 -1.95
C ALA A 87 -14.65 -3.49 -0.95
N ALA A 88 -14.97 -3.65 0.32
CA ALA A 88 -14.25 -3.07 1.45
C ALA A 88 -13.59 -4.20 2.24
N ILE A 89 -12.28 -4.10 2.47
CA ILE A 89 -11.50 -5.12 3.14
C ILE A 89 -10.73 -4.49 4.29
N GLU A 90 -10.96 -4.97 5.50
CA GLU A 90 -10.20 -4.54 6.67
C GLU A 90 -9.01 -5.47 6.89
N TYR A 91 -7.82 -4.90 6.88
CA TYR A 91 -6.56 -5.61 7.15
C TYR A 91 -6.06 -5.32 8.55
N ARG A 92 -5.57 -6.37 9.19
CA ARG A 92 -4.87 -6.29 10.46
C ARG A 92 -3.41 -6.64 10.22
N SER A 93 -2.52 -5.72 10.51
CA SER A 93 -1.09 -5.98 10.50
C SER A 93 -0.59 -6.04 11.93
N ALA A 94 -0.28 -7.22 12.41
CA ALA A 94 0.42 -7.42 13.67
C ALA A 94 1.92 -7.26 13.40
N SER A 95 2.48 -6.10 13.64
CA SER A 95 3.92 -5.95 13.81
C SER A 95 4.20 -5.61 15.27
N SER A 96 4.71 -6.57 15.93
CA SER A 96 5.34 -6.66 17.25
C SER A 96 4.68 -6.02 18.47
N ASP A 97 3.84 -4.98 18.44
CA ASP A 97 3.12 -4.46 19.63
C ASP A 97 1.95 -3.54 19.30
N THR A 98 1.72 -3.21 18.05
CA THR A 98 0.61 -2.36 17.66
C THR A 98 -0.10 -2.93 16.45
N GLU A 99 -1.33 -3.39 16.65
CA GLU A 99 -2.21 -3.72 15.53
C GLU A 99 -2.41 -2.49 14.65
N LYS A 100 -1.94 -2.58 13.41
CA LYS A 100 -2.18 -1.55 12.40
C LYS A 100 -3.40 -1.95 11.60
N PHE A 101 -4.43 -1.13 11.64
CA PHE A 101 -5.61 -1.32 10.85
C PHE A 101 -5.54 -0.48 9.58
N SER A 102 -5.89 -1.08 8.46
CA SER A 102 -6.14 -0.39 7.21
C SER A 102 -7.41 -0.94 6.56
N VAL A 103 -8.07 -0.11 5.78
CA VAL A 103 -9.21 -0.51 4.96
C VAL A 103 -8.87 -0.20 3.51
N ASP A 104 -8.99 -1.21 2.65
CA ASP A 104 -8.88 -1.03 1.21
C ASP A 104 -10.27 -1.03 0.59
N ILE A 105 -10.55 -0.05 -0.26
CA ILE A 105 -11.74 -0.02 -1.11
C ILE A 105 -11.29 -0.37 -2.53
N ILE A 106 -11.79 -1.49 -3.04
CA ILE A 106 -11.48 -2.01 -4.36
C ILE A 106 -12.69 -1.86 -5.27
N GLU A 107 -12.52 -1.24 -6.42
CA GLU A 107 -13.54 -1.15 -7.46
C GLU A 107 -13.10 -1.98 -8.68
N VAL A 108 -13.97 -2.86 -9.13
CA VAL A 108 -13.75 -3.78 -10.24
C VAL A 108 -14.54 -3.34 -11.45
N ARG A 109 -13.90 -3.37 -12.61
CA ARG A 109 -14.52 -3.16 -13.92
C ARG A 109 -13.97 -4.18 -14.92
N ASP A 110 -14.86 -4.82 -15.67
CA ASP A 110 -14.49 -5.79 -16.72
C ASP A 110 -13.50 -6.86 -16.23
N GLY A 111 -13.74 -7.40 -15.02
CA GLY A 111 -12.92 -8.44 -14.42
C GLY A 111 -11.51 -8.01 -13.97
N LYS A 112 -11.24 -6.72 -13.88
CA LYS A 112 -9.98 -6.13 -13.44
C LYS A 112 -10.20 -5.12 -12.31
N ILE A 113 -9.19 -4.94 -11.47
CA ILE A 113 -9.20 -3.87 -10.48
C ILE A 113 -8.98 -2.54 -11.19
N GLN A 114 -9.97 -1.67 -11.15
CA GLN A 114 -9.91 -0.34 -11.74
C GLN A 114 -9.35 0.69 -10.77
N SER A 115 -9.72 0.59 -9.49
CA SER A 115 -9.15 1.44 -8.45
C SER A 115 -9.02 0.69 -7.12
N LEU A 116 -7.97 1.02 -6.39
CA LEU A 116 -7.76 0.58 -5.03
C LEU A 116 -7.40 1.81 -4.20
N ARG A 117 -8.17 2.08 -3.15
CA ARG A 117 -7.90 3.16 -2.19
C ARG A 117 -7.64 2.56 -0.83
N ALA A 118 -6.45 2.79 -0.29
CA ALA A 118 -6.05 2.30 1.02
C ALA A 118 -6.13 3.42 2.07
N TYR A 119 -6.97 3.22 3.06
CA TYR A 119 -7.16 4.13 4.19
C TYR A 119 -6.45 3.58 5.42
N ALA A 120 -5.43 4.29 5.88
CA ALA A 120 -4.69 3.90 7.06
C ALA A 120 -5.45 4.25 8.35
N GLY A 121 -5.52 3.32 9.29
CA GLY A 121 -6.04 3.57 10.63
C GLY A 121 -5.18 4.58 11.41
N TRP A 122 -5.74 5.19 12.44
CA TRP A 122 -5.07 6.23 13.21
C TRP A 122 -3.74 5.78 13.85
N ARG A 123 -3.62 4.51 14.26
CA ARG A 123 -2.37 3.94 14.81
C ARG A 123 -1.25 3.89 13.77
N ALA A 124 -1.58 3.50 12.53
CA ALA A 124 -0.63 3.53 11.43
C ALA A 124 -0.15 4.95 11.15
N VAL A 125 -1.04 5.94 11.19
CA VAL A 125 -0.71 7.35 11.02
C VAL A 125 0.22 7.85 12.13
N MET A 126 -0.03 7.48 13.40
CA MET A 126 0.81 7.87 14.53
C MET A 126 2.22 7.26 14.42
N THR A 127 2.34 5.99 14.09
CA THR A 127 3.64 5.33 13.88
C THR A 127 4.47 6.05 12.80
N LEU A 128 3.83 6.51 11.74
CA LEU A 128 4.50 7.24 10.66
C LEU A 128 4.98 8.62 11.08
N ARG A 129 4.22 9.31 11.93
CA ARG A 129 4.67 10.60 12.51
C ARG A 129 5.91 10.42 13.36
N GLU A 130 5.97 9.38 14.18
CA GLU A 130 7.12 9.05 15.03
C GLU A 130 8.36 8.73 14.20
N GLN A 131 8.23 7.96 13.12
CA GLN A 131 9.32 7.67 12.19
C GLN A 131 9.87 8.95 11.53
N ARG A 132 9.00 9.86 11.07
CA ARG A 132 9.40 11.14 10.49
C ARG A 132 10.15 12.04 11.47
N VAL A 133 9.73 12.06 12.72
CA VAL A 133 10.43 12.82 13.78
C VAL A 133 11.81 12.22 14.05
N GLY A 134 11.93 10.90 14.09
CA GLY A 134 13.19 10.18 14.24
C GLY A 134 14.17 10.46 13.10
N GLU A 135 13.70 10.43 11.85
CA GLU A 135 14.50 10.75 10.66
C GLU A 135 15.02 12.19 10.69
N ARG A 136 14.17 13.18 11.00
CA ARG A 136 14.57 14.60 11.10
C ARG A 136 15.59 14.86 12.22
N VAL A 137 15.46 14.19 13.35
CA VAL A 137 16.43 14.29 14.46
C VAL A 137 17.76 13.65 14.07
N GLY A 138 17.74 12.53 13.33
CA GLY A 138 18.93 11.88 12.76
C GLY A 138 19.68 12.78 11.78
N GLU A 139 18.98 13.37 10.82
CA GLU A 139 19.53 14.31 9.83
C GLU A 139 20.12 15.55 10.50
N SER A 140 19.45 16.13 11.49
CA SER A 140 19.95 17.30 12.25
C SER A 140 21.20 16.99 13.04
N ARG A 141 21.34 15.77 13.58
CA ARG A 141 22.55 15.32 14.28
C ARG A 141 23.72 15.11 13.32
N GLN A 142 23.46 14.56 12.13
CA GLN A 142 24.48 14.32 11.12
C GLN A 142 25.02 15.62 10.54
N GLN A 143 24.17 16.60 10.21
CA GLN A 143 24.57 17.94 9.80
C GLN A 143 25.40 18.67 10.86
N LYS A 144 25.06 18.50 12.14
CA LYS A 144 25.80 19.12 13.23
C LYS A 144 27.18 18.48 13.47
N ALA A 145 27.32 17.17 13.23
CA ALA A 145 28.59 16.47 13.28
C ALA A 145 29.51 16.88 12.11
N GLU A 146 28.99 16.97 10.90
CA GLU A 146 29.75 17.41 9.72
C GLU A 146 30.22 18.87 9.83
N SER A 147 29.42 19.75 10.41
CA SER A 147 29.79 21.15 10.60
C SER A 147 30.84 21.36 11.71
N SER A 148 31.06 20.38 12.60
CA SER A 148 32.05 20.43 13.66
C SER A 148 33.44 19.92 13.25
N GLU A 149 33.57 19.28 12.10
CA GLU A 149 34.82 18.73 11.55
C GLU A 149 35.56 19.66 10.58
N LEU A 150 35.09 20.86 10.37
CA LEU A 150 35.83 21.84 9.55
C LEU A 150 37.12 22.28 10.28
N PRO A 151 38.30 22.08 9.66
CA PRO A 151 39.55 22.48 10.29
C PRO A 151 39.59 23.99 10.47
N ARG A 152 39.89 24.42 11.68
CA ARG A 152 40.24 25.80 11.98
C ARG A 152 41.63 26.06 11.38
N GLY A 153 41.64 26.68 10.22
CA GLY A 153 42.86 27.22 9.61
C GLY A 153 43.37 28.46 10.36
#